data_3778e9034435f82611981149072d67e4
#
_entry.id   3778e9034435f82611981149072d67e4
#
_cell.length_a   1.000
_cell.length_b   1.000
_cell.length_c   1.000
_cell.angle_alpha   90.00
_cell.angle_beta   90.00
_cell.angle_gamma   90.00
#
_symmetry.space_group_name_H-M   'P 1'
#
loop_
_entity.id
_entity.type
_entity.pdbx_description
1 polymer ?
#
loop_
_entity_poly.entity_id
_entity_poly.type
_entity_poly.pdbx_seq_one_letter_code
_entity_poly.pdbx_strand_id
1 'polypeptide(L)'
;MGRTHCRYILDRLYNFNNTGRPDPSMNKAFADQMRKQCPQRTKKGQSDPLVFLNPESSSKYTFTESFYKRVLSYQSVLGVDQQLLFSNDTLQITQEFAGGFEYLRRSLALSMSRMGNINVLTGNAGEIRRNCRYINDGKPQ
;
A
#
# COMPACT_ATOMS: atom_id res chain seq x y z
N MET A 1 3.01 8.62 -0.57
CA MET A 1 2.04 7.54 -0.48
C MET A 1 2.03 6.97 0.94
N GLY A 2 1.49 5.78 1.22
CA GLY A 2 1.25 5.30 2.57
C GLY A 2 2.47 4.81 3.34
N ARG A 3 2.24 4.42 4.58
CA ARG A 3 3.19 3.78 5.48
C ARG A 3 2.50 2.64 6.24
N THR A 4 3.30 1.68 6.70
CA THR A 4 2.82 0.54 7.47
C THR A 4 3.68 0.32 8.71
N HIS A 5 3.14 -0.34 9.72
CA HIS A 5 3.91 -0.77 10.88
C HIS A 5 4.76 -2.02 10.55
N CYS A 6 5.94 -2.12 11.14
CA CYS A 6 6.84 -3.25 10.94
C CYS A 6 6.20 -4.60 11.26
N ARG A 7 5.34 -4.70 12.28
CA ARG A 7 4.66 -5.94 12.66
C ARG A 7 3.91 -6.62 11.51
N TYR A 8 3.41 -5.86 10.52
CA TYR A 8 2.66 -6.41 9.39
C TYR A 8 3.55 -6.99 8.28
N ILE A 9 4.87 -6.80 8.38
CA ILE A 9 5.83 -7.30 7.39
C ILE A 9 6.91 -8.20 8.01
N LEU A 10 6.89 -8.45 9.32
CA LEU A 10 7.89 -9.30 9.98
C LEU A 10 7.92 -10.72 9.41
N ASP A 11 6.76 -11.33 9.17
CA ASP A 11 6.70 -12.67 8.60
C ASP A 11 7.37 -12.71 7.21
N ARG A 12 7.12 -11.69 6.41
CA ARG A 12 7.74 -11.55 5.09
C ARG A 12 9.25 -11.38 5.15
N LEU A 13 9.76 -10.72 6.19
CA LEU A 13 11.19 -10.46 6.36
C LEU A 13 11.95 -11.63 7.02
N TYR A 14 11.29 -12.43 7.87
CA TYR A 14 11.98 -13.37 8.75
C TYR A 14 11.44 -14.78 8.74
N ASN A 15 10.16 -14.98 8.46
CA ASN A 15 9.50 -16.27 8.62
C ASN A 15 8.37 -16.51 7.61
N PHE A 16 8.64 -16.24 6.34
CA PHE A 16 7.64 -16.36 5.30
C PHE A 16 7.09 -17.79 5.21
N ASN A 17 5.76 -17.92 5.30
CA ASN A 17 5.06 -19.21 5.31
C ASN A 17 5.63 -20.22 6.35
N ASN A 18 6.09 -19.74 7.51
CA ASN A 18 6.70 -20.57 8.57
C ASN A 18 7.97 -21.31 8.16
N THR A 19 8.70 -20.81 7.17
CA THR A 19 9.95 -21.43 6.68
C THR A 19 11.20 -20.99 7.44
N GLY A 20 11.09 -20.04 8.35
CA GLY A 20 12.24 -19.39 9.01
C GLY A 20 13.11 -18.55 8.06
N ARG A 21 12.62 -18.30 6.83
CA ARG A 21 13.34 -17.56 5.79
C ARG A 21 12.51 -16.35 5.32
N PRO A 22 13.15 -15.34 4.70
CA PRO A 22 12.40 -14.24 4.08
C PRO A 22 11.60 -14.72 2.88
N ASP A 23 10.64 -13.91 2.48
CA ASP A 23 9.87 -14.08 1.25
C ASP A 23 10.82 -14.16 0.03
N PRO A 24 10.82 -15.30 -0.70
CA PRO A 24 11.70 -15.48 -1.86
C PRO A 24 11.38 -14.52 -3.02
N SER A 25 10.18 -13.96 -3.06
CA SER A 25 9.78 -12.96 -4.06
C SER A 25 10.32 -11.56 -3.75
N MET A 26 10.98 -11.36 -2.61
CA MET A 26 11.54 -10.06 -2.25
C MET A 26 13.02 -9.97 -2.67
N ASN A 27 13.41 -8.87 -3.30
CA ASN A 27 14.81 -8.58 -3.59
C ASN A 27 15.66 -8.65 -2.30
N LYS A 28 16.76 -9.42 -2.33
CA LYS A 28 17.58 -9.69 -1.14
C LYS A 28 18.17 -8.43 -0.52
N ALA A 29 18.71 -7.53 -1.32
CA ALA A 29 19.31 -6.29 -0.81
C ALA A 29 18.24 -5.40 -0.16
N PHE A 30 17.06 -5.36 -0.75
CA PHE A 30 15.91 -4.66 -0.18
C PHE A 30 15.41 -5.29 1.13
N ALA A 31 15.34 -6.62 1.20
CA ALA A 31 15.01 -7.33 2.44
C ALA A 31 15.99 -6.99 3.57
N ASP A 32 17.29 -6.96 3.27
CA ASP A 32 18.35 -6.62 4.23
C ASP A 32 18.24 -5.14 4.69
N GLN A 33 17.89 -4.23 3.78
CA GLN A 33 17.58 -2.83 4.13
C GLN A 33 16.37 -2.71 5.05
N MET A 34 15.28 -3.44 4.73
CA MET A 34 14.06 -3.42 5.52
C MET A 34 14.25 -4.02 6.92
N ARG A 35 15.08 -5.05 7.06
CA ARG A 35 15.42 -5.64 8.37
C ARG A 35 16.13 -4.66 9.31
N LYS A 36 16.94 -3.74 8.77
CA LYS A 36 17.55 -2.67 9.56
C LYS A 36 16.52 -1.71 10.15
N GLN A 37 15.42 -1.47 9.42
CA GLN A 37 14.34 -0.59 9.86
C GLN A 37 13.29 -1.33 10.70
N CYS A 38 13.08 -2.61 10.43
CA CYS A 38 12.12 -3.49 11.08
C CYS A 38 12.84 -4.67 11.74
N PRO A 39 13.46 -4.50 12.91
CA PRO A 39 14.10 -5.60 13.62
C PRO A 39 13.05 -6.63 14.07
N GLN A 40 13.43 -7.91 14.08
CA GLN A 40 12.54 -9.01 14.48
C GLN A 40 11.98 -8.85 15.91
N ARG A 41 12.73 -8.20 16.79
CA ARG A 41 12.31 -7.88 18.15
C ARG A 41 12.55 -6.40 18.41
N THR A 42 11.51 -5.71 18.81
CA THR A 42 11.61 -4.34 19.34
C THR A 42 12.02 -4.39 20.81
N LYS A 43 12.76 -3.39 21.27
CA LYS A 43 13.10 -3.26 22.71
C LYS A 43 11.82 -3.05 23.53
N LYS A 44 11.78 -3.61 24.73
CA LYS A 44 10.66 -3.45 25.65
C LYS A 44 10.38 -1.96 25.88
N GLY A 45 9.13 -1.53 25.66
CA GLY A 45 8.72 -0.13 25.80
C GLY A 45 8.89 0.73 24.52
N GLN A 46 9.45 0.21 23.44
CA GLN A 46 9.46 0.91 22.15
C GLN A 46 8.18 0.65 21.37
N SER A 47 7.66 1.70 20.73
CA SER A 47 6.57 1.57 19.75
C SER A 47 7.03 0.82 18.51
N ASP A 48 6.10 0.12 17.87
CA ASP A 48 6.34 -0.58 16.61
C ASP A 48 6.75 0.43 15.51
N PRO A 49 7.93 0.28 14.89
CA PRO A 49 8.40 1.23 13.89
C PRO A 49 7.49 1.31 12.67
N LEU A 50 7.52 2.46 11.99
CA LEU A 50 6.80 2.71 10.75
C LEU A 50 7.76 2.75 9.58
N VAL A 51 7.40 2.12 8.48
CA VAL A 51 8.12 2.17 7.21
C VAL A 51 7.23 2.71 6.10
N PHE A 52 7.84 3.42 5.15
CA PHE A 52 7.12 3.93 4.00
C PHE A 52 6.98 2.86 2.92
N LEU A 53 5.82 2.78 2.28
CA LEU A 53 5.57 1.86 1.17
C LEU A 53 6.39 2.22 -0.08
N ASN A 54 6.77 3.49 -0.19
CA ASN A 54 7.66 3.98 -1.24
C ASN A 54 8.81 4.81 -0.63
N PRO A 55 9.83 4.16 -0.03
CA PRO A 55 10.89 4.83 0.72
C PRO A 55 11.88 5.65 -0.11
N GLU A 56 11.95 5.45 -1.43
CA GLU A 56 12.94 6.10 -2.31
C GLU A 56 12.45 7.38 -3.00
N SER A 57 11.20 7.76 -2.83
CA SER A 57 10.76 9.04 -3.36
C SER A 57 11.43 10.17 -2.57
N SER A 58 11.94 11.18 -3.25
CA SER A 58 12.54 12.38 -2.67
C SER A 58 11.60 13.09 -1.69
N SER A 59 10.29 12.91 -1.89
CA SER A 59 9.26 13.16 -0.90
C SER A 59 8.52 11.86 -0.61
N LYS A 60 8.57 11.39 0.61
CA LYS A 60 7.91 10.17 1.10
C LYS A 60 6.39 10.16 0.89
N TYR A 61 5.82 11.30 0.55
CA TYR A 61 4.39 11.50 0.32
C TYR A 61 4.04 11.90 -1.12
N THR A 62 5.04 12.10 -1.98
CA THR A 62 4.80 12.46 -3.39
C THR A 62 4.15 11.29 -4.14
N PHE A 63 3.13 11.59 -4.90
CA PHE A 63 2.53 10.65 -5.84
C PHE A 63 3.37 10.59 -7.10
N THR A 64 3.98 9.44 -7.35
CA THR A 64 4.84 9.20 -8.52
C THR A 64 4.67 7.76 -8.98
N GLU A 65 5.17 7.45 -10.16
CA GLU A 65 5.24 6.09 -10.72
C GLU A 65 6.29 5.21 -10.02
N SER A 66 7.11 5.77 -9.14
CA SER A 66 8.20 5.04 -8.47
C SER A 66 7.71 3.83 -7.66
N PHE A 67 6.48 3.85 -7.16
CA PHE A 67 5.87 2.69 -6.51
C PHE A 67 5.85 1.47 -7.45
N TYR A 68 5.35 1.63 -8.68
CA TYR A 68 5.27 0.54 -9.65
C TYR A 68 6.64 0.10 -10.14
N LYS A 69 7.60 1.02 -10.32
CA LYS A 69 9.00 0.68 -10.61
C LYS A 69 9.61 -0.22 -9.54
N ARG A 70 9.29 0.03 -8.27
CA ARG A 70 9.74 -0.80 -7.15
C ARG A 70 9.08 -2.17 -7.15
N VAL A 71 7.79 -2.25 -7.45
CA VAL A 71 7.09 -3.53 -7.62
C VAL A 71 7.79 -4.38 -8.68
N LEU A 72 8.10 -3.81 -9.85
CA LEU A 72 8.83 -4.49 -10.93
C LEU A 72 10.25 -4.92 -10.51
N SER A 73 10.88 -4.21 -9.59
CA SER A 73 12.21 -4.53 -9.06
C SER A 73 12.18 -5.49 -7.86
N TYR A 74 11.02 -6.09 -7.55
CA TYR A 74 10.82 -6.97 -6.40
C TYR A 74 11.12 -6.28 -5.05
N GLN A 75 10.81 -5.00 -4.96
CA GLN A 75 11.08 -4.15 -3.79
C GLN A 75 9.79 -3.62 -3.15
N SER A 76 8.69 -4.37 -3.26
CA SER A 76 7.45 -4.03 -2.57
C SER A 76 7.55 -4.32 -1.08
N VAL A 77 7.13 -3.38 -0.24
CA VAL A 77 7.10 -3.56 1.21
C VAL A 77 6.02 -4.58 1.59
N LEU A 78 4.81 -4.45 1.03
CA LEU A 78 3.71 -5.37 1.29
C LEU A 78 3.72 -6.54 0.29
N GLY A 79 3.38 -7.75 0.78
CA GLY A 79 3.25 -8.92 -0.06
C GLY A 79 2.16 -8.79 -1.12
N VAL A 80 1.02 -8.17 -0.75
CA VAL A 80 -0.09 -7.93 -1.67
C VAL A 80 0.32 -7.06 -2.85
N ASP A 81 1.18 -6.07 -2.65
CA ASP A 81 1.68 -5.23 -3.75
C ASP A 81 2.59 -6.04 -4.70
N GLN A 82 3.36 -7.00 -4.15
CA GLN A 82 4.22 -7.86 -4.97
C GLN A 82 3.41 -8.84 -5.83
N GLN A 83 2.19 -9.20 -5.41
CA GLN A 83 1.30 -10.08 -6.17
C GLN A 83 0.89 -9.50 -7.53
N LEU A 84 1.02 -8.18 -7.73
CA LEU A 84 0.78 -7.55 -9.03
C LEU A 84 1.64 -8.12 -10.17
N LEU A 85 2.75 -8.80 -9.85
CA LEU A 85 3.62 -9.41 -10.85
C LEU A 85 3.24 -10.86 -11.22
N PHE A 86 2.31 -11.50 -10.50
CA PHE A 86 2.03 -12.92 -10.67
C PHE A 86 0.81 -13.25 -11.55
N SER A 87 0.17 -12.22 -12.11
CA SER A 87 -0.83 -12.36 -13.16
C SER A 87 -0.40 -11.53 -14.37
N ASN A 88 -0.59 -12.06 -15.58
CA ASN A 88 -0.22 -11.36 -16.81
C ASN A 88 -0.94 -10.01 -16.95
N ASP A 89 -2.22 -9.95 -16.59
CA ASP A 89 -3.02 -8.72 -16.69
C ASP A 89 -2.50 -7.63 -15.75
N THR A 90 -2.22 -7.99 -14.49
CA THR A 90 -1.73 -7.03 -13.49
C THR A 90 -0.27 -6.66 -13.74
N LEU A 91 0.54 -7.58 -14.26
CA LEU A 91 1.91 -7.30 -14.68
C LEU A 91 1.95 -6.25 -15.80
N GLN A 92 1.13 -6.42 -16.83
CA GLN A 92 1.04 -5.47 -17.93
C GLN A 92 0.66 -4.08 -17.42
N ILE A 93 -0.40 -3.97 -16.62
CA ILE A 93 -0.84 -2.70 -16.04
C ILE A 93 0.27 -2.08 -15.16
N THR A 94 0.98 -2.91 -14.40
CA THR A 94 2.10 -2.46 -13.56
C THR A 94 3.23 -1.87 -14.40
N GLN A 95 3.56 -2.50 -15.53
CA GLN A 95 4.56 -2.01 -16.49
C GLN A 95 4.13 -0.67 -17.13
N GLU A 96 2.89 -0.56 -17.55
CA GLU A 96 2.32 0.67 -18.10
C GLU A 96 2.39 1.83 -17.10
N PHE A 97 2.01 1.60 -15.86
CA PHE A 97 2.07 2.61 -14.80
C PHE A 97 3.49 2.97 -14.37
N ALA A 98 4.41 2.02 -14.42
CA ALA A 98 5.83 2.29 -14.17
C ALA A 98 6.49 3.09 -15.31
N GLY A 99 5.97 2.95 -16.54
CA GLY A 99 6.49 3.60 -17.74
C GLY A 99 6.08 5.06 -17.92
N GLY A 100 4.98 5.51 -17.28
CA GLY A 100 4.46 6.85 -17.54
C GLY A 100 3.62 7.45 -16.42
N PHE A 101 4.14 8.50 -15.77
CA PHE A 101 3.42 9.19 -14.68
C PHE A 101 2.09 9.80 -15.13
N GLU A 102 2.03 10.41 -16.31
CA GLU A 102 0.79 11.03 -16.81
C GLU A 102 -0.30 9.99 -17.08
N TYR A 103 0.07 8.82 -17.57
CA TYR A 103 -0.89 7.74 -17.77
C TYR A 103 -1.42 7.22 -16.42
N LEU A 104 -0.54 6.97 -15.46
CA LEU A 104 -0.90 6.60 -14.09
C LEU A 104 -1.84 7.64 -13.47
N ARG A 105 -1.50 8.92 -13.57
CA ARG A 105 -2.29 10.01 -12.98
C ARG A 105 -3.70 10.08 -13.55
N ARG A 106 -3.83 9.99 -14.88
CA ARG A 106 -5.14 10.00 -15.57
C ARG A 106 -5.97 8.78 -15.23
N SER A 107 -5.36 7.60 -15.22
CA SER A 107 -6.03 6.34 -14.90
C SER A 107 -6.52 6.32 -13.44
N LEU A 108 -5.72 6.82 -12.50
CA LEU A 108 -6.12 6.97 -11.10
C LEU A 108 -7.28 7.96 -10.96
N ALA A 109 -7.20 9.13 -11.59
CA ALA A 109 -8.26 10.15 -11.55
C ALA A 109 -9.60 9.58 -12.06
N LEU A 110 -9.56 8.85 -13.19
CA LEU A 110 -10.75 8.20 -13.74
C LEU A 110 -11.30 7.13 -12.81
N SER A 111 -10.45 6.29 -12.24
CA SER A 111 -10.86 5.24 -11.30
C SER A 111 -11.46 5.81 -10.03
N MET A 112 -10.86 6.86 -9.47
CA MET A 112 -11.38 7.54 -8.28
C MET A 112 -12.73 8.22 -8.56
N SER A 113 -12.89 8.84 -9.74
CA SER A 113 -14.17 9.41 -10.17
C SER A 113 -15.26 8.33 -10.30
N ARG A 114 -14.94 7.19 -10.92
CA ARG A 114 -15.86 6.06 -11.04
C ARG A 114 -16.22 5.48 -9.67
N MET A 115 -15.25 5.29 -8.81
CA MET A 115 -15.46 4.80 -7.45
C MET A 115 -16.36 5.76 -6.64
N GLY A 116 -16.15 7.07 -6.76
CA GLY A 116 -16.95 8.08 -6.09
C GLY A 116 -18.42 8.14 -6.57
N ASN A 117 -18.72 7.57 -7.74
CA ASN A 117 -20.08 7.50 -8.29
C ASN A 117 -20.78 6.16 -8.02
N ILE A 118 -20.16 5.21 -7.33
CA ILE A 118 -20.78 3.91 -7.01
C ILE A 118 -21.86 4.12 -5.96
N ASN A 119 -23.11 3.77 -6.28
CA ASN A 119 -24.26 3.79 -5.38
C ASN A 119 -24.45 5.12 -4.63
N VAL A 120 -24.19 6.24 -5.29
CA VAL A 120 -24.40 7.57 -4.70
C VAL A 120 -25.89 7.79 -4.48
N LEU A 121 -26.26 8.07 -3.24
CA LEU A 121 -27.62 8.47 -2.88
C LEU A 121 -27.83 9.93 -3.26
N THR A 122 -28.92 10.22 -3.99
CA THR A 122 -29.24 11.57 -4.47
C THR A 122 -30.66 11.98 -4.08
N GLY A 123 -30.95 13.28 -4.14
CA GLY A 123 -32.25 13.81 -3.75
C GLY A 123 -32.62 13.45 -2.30
N ASN A 124 -33.75 12.80 -2.10
CA ASN A 124 -34.22 12.38 -0.79
C ASN A 124 -33.85 10.93 -0.39
N ALA A 125 -32.98 10.29 -1.19
CA ALA A 125 -32.59 8.88 -0.95
C ALA A 125 -31.54 8.70 0.15
N GLY A 126 -31.05 9.77 0.75
CA GLY A 126 -30.04 9.75 1.82
C GLY A 126 -30.13 10.98 2.70
N GLU A 127 -29.09 11.21 3.47
CA GLU A 127 -28.95 12.39 4.32
C GLU A 127 -27.55 13.04 4.17
N ILE A 128 -27.50 14.34 4.32
CA ILE A 128 -26.23 15.06 4.48
C ILE A 128 -25.85 15.04 5.95
N ARG A 129 -24.94 14.16 6.31
CA ARG A 129 -24.51 13.95 7.70
C ARG A 129 -23.75 15.15 8.25
N ARG A 130 -24.12 15.60 9.45
CA ARG A 130 -23.37 16.60 10.22
C ARG A 130 -22.06 16.03 10.76
N ASN A 131 -22.05 14.73 11.06
CA ASN A 131 -20.89 13.96 11.46
C ASN A 131 -20.85 12.66 10.63
N CYS A 132 -19.76 12.40 9.92
CA CYS A 132 -19.62 11.21 9.05
C CYS A 132 -19.78 9.87 9.79
N ARG A 133 -19.59 9.85 11.10
CA ARG A 133 -19.63 8.62 11.92
C ARG A 133 -21.06 8.19 12.31
N TYR A 134 -22.03 9.11 12.28
CA TYR A 134 -23.38 8.89 12.78
C TYR A 134 -24.43 9.35 11.80
N ILE A 135 -25.59 8.70 11.79
CA ILE A 135 -26.80 9.24 11.16
C ILE A 135 -27.29 10.43 11.99
N ASN A 136 -27.96 11.41 11.36
CA ASN A 136 -28.33 12.66 12.03
C ASN A 136 -29.23 12.47 13.25
N ASP A 137 -30.12 11.48 13.23
CA ASP A 137 -31.04 11.18 14.30
C ASP A 137 -30.63 9.98 15.17
N GLY A 138 -29.40 9.47 14.95
CA GLY A 138 -28.85 8.32 15.65
C GLY A 138 -28.08 8.73 16.91
N LYS A 139 -28.39 8.07 18.04
CA LYS A 139 -27.50 8.10 19.21
C LYS A 139 -26.21 7.35 18.86
N PRO A 140 -25.03 7.79 19.36
CA PRO A 140 -23.80 7.01 19.23
C PRO A 140 -24.02 5.62 19.84
N GLN A 141 -23.79 4.56 19.06
CA GLN A 141 -23.66 3.20 19.58
C GLN A 141 -22.29 3.02 20.22
#